data_67286c62f88f5261219850e5ff86dcf1
#
_entry.id   67286c62f88f5261219850e5ff86dcf1
#
_cell.length_a   1.000
_cell.length_b   1.000
_cell.length_c   1.000
_cell.angle_alpha   90.00
_cell.angle_beta   90.00
_cell.angle_gamma   90.00
#
_symmetry.space_group_name_H-M   'P 1'
#
loop_
_entity.id
_entity.type
_entity.pdbx_description
1 polymer ?
#
loop_
_entity_poly.entity_id
_entity_poly.type
_entity_poly.pdbx_seq_one_letter_code
_entity_poly.pdbx_strand_id
1 'polypeptide(L)'
;MNKTELKKRIVSSLKGQAEIERIIIFGSFNRTDTPNDIDIAVIQNSSDNYLTLALKYRKLIRDISKEIAIDIFPIVKENTNSFFTSEVASGEVIYARGN
;
A
#
# COMPACT_ATOMS: atom_id res chain seq x y z
N MET A 1 3.53 2.85 18.87
CA MET A 1 2.80 3.01 17.59
C MET A 1 1.58 2.11 17.57
N ASN A 2 0.42 2.64 17.20
CA ASN A 2 -0.80 1.85 17.08
C ASN A 2 -0.97 1.41 15.62
N LYS A 3 -0.66 0.14 15.36
CA LYS A 3 -0.72 -0.40 13.99
C LYS A 3 -2.13 -0.37 13.40
N THR A 4 -3.14 -0.67 14.22
CA THR A 4 -4.54 -0.69 13.75
C THR A 4 -4.96 0.70 13.29
N GLU A 5 -4.65 1.72 14.07
CA GLU A 5 -4.97 3.09 13.71
C GLU A 5 -4.22 3.54 12.46
N LEU A 6 -2.96 3.16 12.36
CA LEU A 6 -2.12 3.48 11.21
C LEU A 6 -2.69 2.89 9.92
N LYS A 7 -3.12 1.62 9.98
CA LYS A 7 -3.74 0.96 8.83
C LYS A 7 -5.03 1.66 8.40
N LYS A 8 -5.86 2.07 9.36
CA LYS A 8 -7.09 2.81 9.06
C LYS A 8 -6.80 4.14 8.36
N ARG A 9 -5.78 4.85 8.81
CA ARG A 9 -5.40 6.13 8.20
C ARG A 9 -4.91 5.93 6.78
N ILE A 10 -4.12 4.88 6.54
CA ILE A 10 -3.63 4.57 5.19
C ILE A 10 -4.82 4.29 4.25
N VAL A 11 -5.75 3.47 4.68
CA VAL A 11 -6.94 3.15 3.88
C VAL A 11 -7.75 4.41 3.59
N SER A 12 -8.02 5.22 4.62
CA SER A 12 -8.79 6.44 4.47
C SER A 12 -8.14 7.41 3.47
N SER A 13 -6.80 7.47 3.46
CA SER A 13 -6.08 8.37 2.58
C SER A 13 -6.11 7.92 1.11
N LEU A 14 -6.19 6.62 0.86
CA LEU A 14 -6.05 6.07 -0.49
C LEU A 14 -7.33 5.58 -1.12
N LYS A 15 -8.31 5.14 -0.33
CA LYS A 15 -9.50 4.45 -0.87
C LYS A 15 -10.37 5.32 -1.78
N GLY A 16 -10.22 6.63 -1.74
CA GLY A 16 -10.96 7.53 -2.62
C GLY A 16 -10.52 7.48 -4.07
N GLN A 17 -9.38 6.85 -4.36
CA GLN A 17 -8.89 6.72 -5.73
C GLN A 17 -9.58 5.55 -6.41
N ALA A 18 -10.35 5.84 -7.47
CA ALA A 18 -11.23 4.86 -8.10
C ALA A 18 -10.48 3.67 -8.71
N GLU A 19 -9.23 3.87 -9.11
CA GLU A 19 -8.43 2.82 -9.73
C GLU A 19 -7.91 1.77 -8.74
N ILE A 20 -7.92 2.07 -7.44
CA ILE A 20 -7.35 1.16 -6.43
C ILE A 20 -8.28 -0.01 -6.19
N GLU A 21 -7.76 -1.24 -6.39
CA GLU A 21 -8.50 -2.47 -6.18
C GLU A 21 -8.23 -3.06 -4.80
N ARG A 22 -6.96 -3.06 -4.37
CA ARG A 22 -6.56 -3.58 -3.06
C ARG A 22 -5.37 -2.82 -2.53
N ILE A 23 -5.23 -2.81 -1.22
CA ILE A 23 -4.07 -2.26 -0.52
C ILE A 23 -3.55 -3.35 0.39
N ILE A 24 -2.26 -3.69 0.25
CA ILE A 24 -1.64 -4.80 0.97
C ILE A 24 -0.39 -4.29 1.69
N ILE A 25 -0.28 -4.54 2.99
CA ILE A 25 0.95 -4.27 3.73
C ILE A 25 1.75 -5.55 3.76
N PHE A 26 3.01 -5.47 3.35
CA PHE A 26 3.90 -6.62 3.33
C PHE A 26 5.24 -6.25 3.97
N GLY A 27 6.16 -7.23 4.02
CA GLY A 27 7.48 -7.00 4.59
C GLY A 27 7.50 -7.02 6.11
N SER A 28 8.51 -6.37 6.68
CA SER A 28 8.81 -6.50 8.11
C SER A 28 7.78 -5.86 9.04
N PHE A 29 6.95 -4.93 8.53
CA PHE A 29 5.96 -4.26 9.37
C PHE A 29 5.06 -5.26 10.10
N ASN A 30 4.68 -6.35 9.43
CA ASN A 30 3.78 -7.35 10.01
C ASN A 30 4.50 -8.34 10.94
N ARG A 31 5.83 -8.30 10.99
CA ARG A 31 6.63 -9.29 11.72
C ARG A 31 7.32 -8.73 12.96
N THR A 32 7.23 -7.44 13.21
CA THR A 32 7.89 -6.84 14.37
C THR A 32 6.97 -5.84 15.06
N ASP A 33 7.16 -5.69 16.38
CA ASP A 33 6.41 -4.70 17.15
C ASP A 33 7.02 -3.30 17.01
N THR A 34 8.23 -3.20 16.48
CA THR A 34 8.95 -1.92 16.35
C THR A 34 9.41 -1.71 14.91
N PRO A 35 8.47 -1.62 13.94
CA PRO A 35 8.86 -1.46 12.55
C PRO A 35 9.45 -0.08 12.28
N ASN A 36 10.46 -0.03 11.41
CA ASN A 36 11.07 1.22 10.98
C ASN A 36 10.39 1.79 9.74
N ASP A 37 9.74 0.95 8.96
CA ASP A 37 9.10 1.34 7.71
C ASP A 37 7.91 0.45 7.40
N ILE A 38 7.12 0.88 6.42
CA ILE A 38 5.97 0.11 5.93
C ILE A 38 6.13 -0.05 4.42
N ASP A 39 6.00 -1.28 3.94
CA ASP A 39 5.94 -1.56 2.50
C ASP A 39 4.49 -1.79 2.11
N ILE A 40 3.99 -0.98 1.18
CA ILE A 40 2.59 -1.02 0.75
C ILE A 40 2.50 -1.31 -0.74
N ALA A 41 1.81 -2.37 -1.09
CA ALA A 41 1.46 -2.66 -2.48
C ALA A 41 0.05 -2.11 -2.73
N VAL A 42 -0.06 -1.25 -3.74
CA VAL A 42 -1.35 -0.70 -4.17
C VAL A 42 -1.68 -1.36 -5.51
N ILE A 43 -2.58 -2.34 -5.45
CA ILE A 43 -3.04 -3.05 -6.65
C ILE A 43 -4.09 -2.16 -7.33
N GLN A 44 -3.84 -1.79 -8.58
CA GLN A 44 -4.67 -0.79 -9.25
C GLN A 44 -4.81 -1.11 -10.74
N ASN A 45 -5.77 -0.46 -11.40
CA ASN A 45 -6.09 -0.70 -12.80
C ASN A 45 -5.98 0.56 -13.67
N SER A 46 -5.21 1.55 -13.22
CA SER A 46 -5.00 2.77 -14.00
C SER A 46 -4.08 2.51 -15.19
N SER A 47 -4.24 3.30 -16.25
CA SER A 47 -3.30 3.31 -17.38
C SER A 47 -2.12 4.26 -17.14
N ASP A 48 -2.10 4.99 -16.03
CA ASP A 48 -1.00 5.87 -15.69
C ASP A 48 0.27 5.07 -15.43
N ASN A 49 1.44 5.69 -15.67
CA ASN A 49 2.69 4.99 -15.44
C ASN A 49 3.01 4.91 -13.94
N TYR A 50 3.97 4.04 -13.63
CA TYR A 50 4.38 3.76 -12.25
C TYR A 50 4.75 5.02 -11.47
N LEU A 51 5.59 5.87 -12.06
CA LEU A 51 6.09 7.05 -11.36
C LEU A 51 4.94 8.02 -11.02
N THR A 52 4.06 8.25 -11.98
CA THR A 52 2.90 9.13 -11.78
C THR A 52 2.05 8.64 -10.61
N LEU A 53 1.76 7.34 -10.57
CA LEU A 53 0.97 6.75 -9.50
C LEU A 53 1.69 6.79 -8.16
N ALA A 54 2.98 6.47 -8.14
CA ALA A 54 3.77 6.49 -6.92
C ALA A 54 3.77 7.88 -6.30
N LEU A 55 3.97 8.92 -7.10
CA LEU A 55 3.98 10.30 -6.62
C LEU A 55 2.60 10.71 -6.11
N LYS A 56 1.54 10.32 -6.81
CA LYS A 56 0.17 10.59 -6.40
C LYS A 56 -0.13 9.98 -5.03
N TYR A 57 0.19 8.71 -4.86
CA TYR A 57 -0.10 8.01 -3.60
C TYR A 57 0.77 8.52 -2.46
N ARG A 58 2.05 8.82 -2.72
CA ARG A 58 2.93 9.41 -1.71
C ARG A 58 2.38 10.74 -1.20
N LYS A 59 1.84 11.55 -2.09
CA LYS A 59 1.25 12.83 -1.72
C LYS A 59 0.06 12.62 -0.79
N LEU A 60 -0.79 11.64 -1.09
CA LEU A 60 -1.99 11.35 -0.30
C LEU A 60 -1.67 10.87 1.11
N ILE A 61 -0.54 10.20 1.31
CA ILE A 61 -0.16 9.66 2.62
C ILE A 61 0.96 10.47 3.29
N ARG A 62 1.21 11.68 2.81
CA ARG A 62 2.34 12.49 3.28
C ARG A 62 2.36 12.66 4.80
N ASP A 63 1.20 12.93 5.39
CA ASP A 63 1.14 13.16 6.85
C ASP A 63 1.49 11.92 7.63
N ILE A 64 1.10 10.75 7.13
CA ILE A 64 1.45 9.49 7.78
C ILE A 64 2.94 9.21 7.66
N SER A 65 3.52 9.54 6.51
CA SER A 65 4.94 9.28 6.28
C SER A 65 5.87 10.15 7.13
N LYS A 66 5.33 11.15 7.81
CA LYS A 66 6.10 11.91 8.81
C LYS A 66 6.29 11.11 10.09
N GLU A 67 5.44 10.13 10.36
CA GLU A 67 5.50 9.31 11.58
C GLU A 67 6.29 8.02 11.34
N ILE A 68 6.25 7.48 10.12
CA ILE A 68 6.97 6.27 9.77
C ILE A 68 7.24 6.29 8.27
N ALA A 69 8.43 5.86 7.87
CA ALA A 69 8.77 5.79 6.45
C ALA A 69 7.86 4.81 5.73
N ILE A 70 7.35 5.22 4.56
CA ILE A 70 6.43 4.41 3.78
C ILE A 70 6.96 4.25 2.36
N ASP A 71 7.11 3.01 1.92
CA ASP A 71 7.43 2.68 0.54
C ASP A 71 6.18 2.18 -0.16
N ILE A 72 5.82 2.85 -1.27
CA ILE A 72 4.62 2.51 -2.02
C ILE A 72 4.98 1.89 -3.36
N PHE A 73 4.35 0.76 -3.66
CA PHE A 73 4.54 0.01 -4.90
C PHE A 73 3.21 -0.09 -5.64
N PRO A 74 2.92 0.84 -6.59
CA PRO A 74 1.73 0.71 -7.44
C PRO A 74 1.92 -0.47 -8.38
N ILE A 75 1.03 -1.46 -8.30
CA ILE A 75 1.14 -2.68 -9.08
C ILE A 75 -0.10 -2.83 -9.95
N VAL A 76 0.12 -3.04 -11.25
CA VAL A 76 -0.98 -3.31 -12.17
C VAL A 76 -1.57 -4.68 -11.84
N LYS A 77 -2.89 -4.76 -11.75
CA LYS A 77 -3.59 -5.99 -11.37
C LYS A 77 -3.15 -7.20 -12.20
N GLU A 78 -2.96 -7.03 -13.50
CA GLU A 78 -2.57 -8.10 -14.41
C GLU A 78 -1.12 -8.57 -14.20
N ASN A 79 -0.31 -7.77 -13.52
CA ASN A 79 1.11 -8.08 -13.29
C ASN A 79 1.39 -8.63 -11.90
N THR A 80 0.38 -9.18 -11.24
CA THR A 80 0.55 -9.72 -9.89
C THR A 80 1.35 -11.01 -9.85
N ASN A 81 1.78 -11.53 -11.00
CA ASN A 81 2.64 -12.71 -11.09
C ASN A 81 4.13 -12.35 -11.15
N SER A 82 4.48 -11.12 -10.80
CA SER A 82 5.85 -10.68 -10.83
C SER A 82 6.63 -11.17 -9.61
N PHE A 83 7.88 -10.76 -9.57
CA PHE A 83 8.83 -11.05 -8.51
C PHE A 83 8.30 -10.68 -7.12
N PHE A 84 7.40 -9.70 -6.99
CA PHE A 84 6.80 -9.35 -5.71
C PHE A 84 5.75 -10.34 -5.21
N THR A 85 5.36 -11.31 -6.03
CA THR A 85 4.19 -12.16 -5.74
C THR A 85 4.29 -12.85 -4.37
N SER A 86 5.44 -13.43 -4.06
CA SER A 86 5.60 -14.16 -2.80
C SER A 86 5.52 -13.23 -1.59
N GLU A 87 6.15 -12.05 -1.67
CA GLU A 87 6.13 -11.08 -0.59
C GLU A 87 4.73 -10.50 -0.39
N VAL A 88 4.06 -10.14 -1.49
CA VAL A 88 2.73 -9.56 -1.45
C VAL A 88 1.70 -10.61 -1.03
N ALA A 89 1.85 -11.85 -1.49
CA ALA A 89 0.93 -12.93 -1.13
C ALA A 89 0.94 -13.25 0.37
N SER A 90 2.08 -13.05 1.03
CA SER A 90 2.18 -13.25 2.47
C SER A 90 1.81 -11.99 3.27
N GLY A 91 1.47 -10.92 2.57
CA GLY A 91 1.10 -9.66 3.21
C GLY A 91 -0.33 -9.64 3.74
N GLU A 92 -0.66 -8.55 4.39
CA GLU A 92 -2.00 -8.37 4.93
C GLU A 92 -2.81 -7.44 4.02
N VAL A 93 -3.96 -7.91 3.56
CA VAL A 93 -4.89 -7.08 2.78
C VAL A 93 -5.63 -6.18 3.76
N ILE A 94 -5.40 -4.87 3.68
CA ILE A 94 -6.08 -3.91 4.55
C ILE A 94 -7.25 -3.23 3.86
N TYR A 95 -7.38 -3.37 2.54
CA TYR A 95 -8.48 -2.82 1.78
C TYR A 95 -8.68 -3.65 0.51
N ALA A 96 -9.94 -3.97 0.21
CA ALA A 96 -10.32 -4.63 -1.03
C ALA A 96 -11.63 -4.04 -1.51
N ARG A 97 -11.64 -3.59 -2.77
CA ARG A 97 -12.79 -2.95 -3.37
C ARG A 97 -13.78 -3.98 -3.88
N GLY A 98 -15.08 -3.63 -3.85
CA GLY A 98 -16.10 -4.36 -4.61
C GLY A 98 -16.61 -5.63 -3.96
N ASN A 99 -16.42 -5.76 -2.66
CA ASN A 99 -16.93 -6.94 -1.97
C ASN A 99 -18.11 -6.58 -1.09
#